data_b28d0fab18e2b34cdfa89e5e819dd1b3
#
_entry.id   b28d0fab18e2b34cdfa89e5e819dd1b3
#
_cell.length_a   1.000
_cell.length_b   1.000
_cell.length_c   1.000
_cell.angle_alpha   90.00
_cell.angle_beta   90.00
_cell.angle_gamma   90.00
#
_symmetry.space_group_name_H-M   'P 1'
#
loop_
_entity.id
_entity.type
_entity.pdbx_description
1 polymer ?
#
loop_
_entity_poly.entity_id
_entity_poly.type
_entity_poly.pdbx_seq_one_letter_code
_entity_poly.pdbx_strand_id
1 'polypeptide(L)'
;MNYENYIHNLFVDDEIFKYSINEIENQHEISFYIRFGSVLYNLNHDYGSIGLRKMVDYINSEINQDITLKEIKQIIKFFKLICHGMIISYKITFEYYKCLLKYDDIVFINSCIELADRNPLDLERFEEIVINKKNG
;
A
#
# COMPACT_ATOMS: atom_id res chain seq x y z
N MET A 1 25.75 -6.62 5.29
CA MET A 1 25.03 -5.37 5.10
C MET A 1 23.99 -5.18 6.19
N ASN A 2 23.88 -3.97 6.69
CA ASN A 2 23.05 -3.70 7.87
C ASN A 2 21.69 -3.12 7.46
N TYR A 3 20.66 -3.94 7.43
CA TYR A 3 19.31 -3.50 7.08
C TYR A 3 18.71 -2.56 8.15
N GLU A 4 19.20 -2.59 9.36
CA GLU A 4 18.76 -1.65 10.41
C GLU A 4 19.16 -0.22 10.03
N ASN A 5 20.38 -0.02 9.55
CA ASN A 5 20.83 1.28 9.06
C ASN A 5 20.05 1.69 7.81
N TYR A 6 19.76 0.78 6.92
CA TYR A 6 18.96 1.03 5.72
C TYR A 6 17.57 1.55 6.10
N ILE A 7 16.90 0.85 7.02
CA ILE A 7 15.57 1.24 7.50
C ILE A 7 15.61 2.59 8.20
N HIS A 8 16.59 2.78 9.08
CA HIS A 8 16.77 4.05 9.81
C HIS A 8 16.96 5.22 8.82
N ASN A 9 17.82 5.06 7.84
CA ASN A 9 18.09 6.11 6.86
C ASN A 9 16.86 6.47 6.03
N LEU A 10 15.99 5.49 5.72
CA LEU A 10 14.73 5.76 5.05
C LEU A 10 13.87 6.75 5.83
N PHE A 11 13.72 6.54 7.13
CA PHE A 11 12.88 7.39 7.98
C PHE A 11 13.51 8.75 8.28
N VAL A 12 14.83 8.86 8.15
CA VAL A 12 15.55 10.12 8.38
C VAL A 12 15.65 10.94 7.09
N ASP A 13 16.01 10.31 5.98
CA ASP A 13 16.37 10.99 4.75
C ASP A 13 15.24 11.12 3.72
N ASP A 14 14.24 10.23 3.76
CA ASP A 14 13.13 10.27 2.81
C ASP A 14 12.00 11.12 3.39
N GLU A 15 11.81 12.33 2.86
CA GLU A 15 10.82 13.28 3.36
C GLU A 15 9.38 12.79 3.21
N ILE A 16 9.07 12.10 2.13
CA ILE A 16 7.73 11.54 1.91
C ILE A 16 7.44 10.50 2.99
N PHE A 17 8.39 9.62 3.24
CA PHE A 17 8.28 8.56 4.22
C PHE A 17 8.16 9.11 5.64
N LYS A 18 9.07 10.00 5.99
CA LYS A 18 9.14 10.65 7.29
C LYS A 18 7.88 11.43 7.63
N TYR A 19 7.37 12.17 6.65
CA TYR A 19 6.20 13.02 6.84
C TYR A 19 4.92 12.18 6.89
N SER A 20 4.74 11.29 5.93
CA SER A 20 3.48 10.58 5.73
C SER A 20 3.18 9.51 6.76
N ILE A 21 4.21 8.92 7.40
CA ILE A 21 3.98 7.88 8.41
C ILE A 21 3.28 8.44 9.65
N ASN A 22 3.48 9.72 9.94
CA ASN A 22 2.91 10.38 11.12
C ASN A 22 1.65 11.18 10.82
N GLU A 23 1.53 11.70 9.59
CA GLU A 23 0.43 12.57 9.18
C GLU A 23 0.00 12.22 7.75
N ILE A 24 -0.70 11.10 7.60
CA ILE A 24 -1.22 10.70 6.30
C ILE A 24 -2.42 11.57 5.97
N GLU A 25 -2.24 12.53 5.08
CA GLU A 25 -3.31 13.33 4.53
C GLU A 25 -3.85 12.68 3.26
N ASN A 26 -5.15 12.79 3.02
CA ASN A 26 -5.82 12.12 1.92
C ASN A 26 -5.15 12.34 0.56
N GLN A 27 -4.68 13.55 0.30
CA GLN A 27 -4.04 13.90 -0.97
C GLN A 27 -2.66 13.27 -1.15
N HIS A 28 -2.01 12.83 -0.04
CA HIS A 28 -0.67 12.24 -0.07
C HIS A 28 -0.67 10.74 0.25
N GLU A 29 -1.81 10.21 0.69
CA GLU A 29 -1.91 8.83 1.14
C GLU A 29 -1.45 7.83 0.09
N ILE A 30 -1.99 7.94 -1.12
CA ILE A 30 -1.66 6.99 -2.19
C ILE A 30 -0.18 7.10 -2.57
N SER A 31 0.35 8.31 -2.66
CA SER A 31 1.78 8.53 -2.94
C SER A 31 2.66 7.86 -1.89
N PHE A 32 2.27 7.98 -0.61
CA PHE A 32 2.98 7.32 0.48
C PHE A 32 2.98 5.80 0.31
N TYR A 33 1.82 5.20 0.03
CA TYR A 33 1.72 3.74 -0.12
C TYR A 33 2.48 3.22 -1.34
N ILE A 34 2.52 3.99 -2.43
CA ILE A 34 3.33 3.65 -3.60
C ILE A 34 4.81 3.62 -3.20
N ARG A 35 5.27 4.66 -2.53
CA ARG A 35 6.65 4.77 -2.08
C ARG A 35 7.01 3.69 -1.08
N PHE A 36 6.15 3.49 -0.08
CA PHE A 36 6.35 2.46 0.94
C PHE A 36 6.36 1.06 0.32
N GLY A 37 5.43 0.80 -0.59
CA GLY A 37 5.37 -0.47 -1.30
C GLY A 37 6.64 -0.77 -2.09
N SER A 38 7.18 0.23 -2.77
CA SER A 38 8.45 0.10 -3.49
C SER A 38 9.60 -0.25 -2.55
N VAL A 39 9.69 0.44 -1.43
CA VAL A 39 10.73 0.20 -0.41
C VAL A 39 10.60 -1.20 0.16
N LEU A 40 9.39 -1.61 0.52
CA LEU A 40 9.13 -2.92 1.09
C LEU A 40 9.39 -4.05 0.09
N TYR A 41 9.04 -3.82 -1.17
CA TYR A 41 9.31 -4.77 -2.24
C TYR A 41 10.82 -5.03 -2.36
N ASN A 42 11.62 -3.96 -2.39
CA ASN A 42 13.07 -4.06 -2.47
C ASN A 42 13.67 -4.70 -1.22
N LEU A 43 13.17 -4.33 -0.04
CA LEU A 43 13.62 -4.90 1.22
C LEU A 43 13.36 -6.41 1.26
N ASN A 44 12.18 -6.84 0.82
CA ASN A 44 11.83 -8.25 0.75
C ASN A 44 12.70 -9.01 -0.26
N HIS A 45 12.99 -8.40 -1.40
CA HIS A 45 13.85 -8.99 -2.42
C HIS A 45 15.27 -9.18 -1.89
N ASP A 46 15.82 -8.19 -1.19
CA ASP A 46 17.21 -8.20 -0.74
C ASP A 46 17.41 -9.01 0.54
N TYR A 47 16.44 -9.00 1.46
CA TYR A 47 16.59 -9.58 2.80
C TYR A 47 15.50 -10.57 3.19
N GLY A 48 14.50 -10.76 2.35
CA GLY A 48 13.40 -11.69 2.60
C GLY A 48 12.55 -11.34 3.81
N SER A 49 11.95 -12.35 4.42
CA SER A 49 11.04 -12.20 5.56
C SER A 49 11.70 -11.54 6.76
N ILE A 50 13.00 -11.76 6.95
CA ILE A 50 13.75 -11.17 8.06
C ILE A 50 13.76 -9.65 7.93
N GLY A 51 13.99 -9.13 6.72
CA GLY A 51 13.96 -7.69 6.45
C GLY A 51 12.59 -7.09 6.75
N LEU A 52 11.52 -7.76 6.33
CA LEU A 52 10.15 -7.28 6.57
C LEU A 52 9.81 -7.25 8.06
N ARG A 53 10.21 -8.29 8.81
CA ARG A 53 9.98 -8.33 10.26
C ARG A 53 10.74 -7.22 10.99
N LYS A 54 11.96 -6.91 10.55
CA LYS A 54 12.74 -5.82 11.14
C LYS A 54 12.11 -4.46 10.83
N MET A 55 11.50 -4.30 9.64
CA MET A 55 10.74 -3.09 9.33
C MET A 55 9.54 -2.92 10.26
N VAL A 56 8.80 -4.02 10.50
CA VAL A 56 7.67 -4.01 11.45
C VAL A 56 8.14 -3.61 12.85
N ASP A 57 9.21 -4.23 13.31
CA ASP A 57 9.77 -3.95 14.65
C ASP A 57 10.21 -2.49 14.76
N TYR A 58 10.88 -1.97 13.75
CA TYR A 58 11.34 -0.58 13.72
C TYR A 58 10.16 0.39 13.77
N ILE A 59 9.14 0.18 12.94
CA ILE A 59 7.97 1.06 12.89
C ILE A 59 7.25 1.06 14.24
N ASN A 60 7.05 -0.11 14.83
CA ASN A 60 6.30 -0.23 16.08
C ASN A 60 7.08 0.33 17.27
N SER A 61 8.41 0.18 17.30
CA SER A 61 9.22 0.62 18.41
C SER A 61 9.73 2.05 18.28
N GLU A 62 10.23 2.44 17.10
CA GLU A 62 10.88 3.75 16.92
C GLU A 62 9.94 4.82 16.41
N ILE A 63 8.92 4.44 15.65
CA ILE A 63 7.94 5.39 15.09
C ILE A 63 6.66 5.40 15.92
N ASN A 64 6.47 4.39 16.77
CA ASN A 64 5.31 4.25 17.66
C ASN A 64 3.99 4.15 16.89
N GLN A 65 3.99 3.37 15.82
CA GLN A 65 2.81 3.04 15.03
C GLN A 65 2.54 1.54 15.14
N ASP A 66 1.27 1.16 15.19
CA ASP A 66 0.88 -0.25 15.17
C ASP A 66 0.76 -0.72 13.73
N ILE A 67 1.73 -1.49 13.28
CA ILE A 67 1.68 -2.11 11.95
C ILE A 67 1.92 -3.60 12.09
N THR A 68 1.28 -4.40 11.23
CA THR A 68 1.42 -5.85 11.22
C THR A 68 2.13 -6.33 9.96
N LEU A 69 2.68 -7.54 10.02
CA LEU A 69 3.27 -8.17 8.84
C LEU A 69 2.23 -8.36 7.72
N LYS A 70 0.98 -8.62 8.09
CA LYS A 70 -0.13 -8.72 7.13
C LYS A 70 -0.31 -7.43 6.34
N GLU A 71 -0.31 -6.29 7.03
CA GLU A 71 -0.43 -4.97 6.39
C GLU A 71 0.76 -4.69 5.48
N ILE A 72 1.96 -5.03 5.91
CA ILE A 72 3.18 -4.92 5.08
C ILE A 72 3.03 -5.71 3.78
N LYS A 73 2.53 -6.94 3.86
CA LYS A 73 2.33 -7.79 2.69
C LYS A 73 1.24 -7.24 1.76
N GLN A 74 0.19 -6.63 2.31
CA GLN A 74 -0.83 -5.96 1.52
C GLN A 74 -0.25 -4.78 0.74
N ILE A 75 0.61 -3.99 1.37
CA ILE A 75 1.26 -2.84 0.73
C ILE A 75 2.18 -3.31 -0.40
N ILE A 76 2.91 -4.41 -0.20
CA ILE A 76 3.74 -5.00 -1.25
C ILE A 76 2.88 -5.47 -2.43
N LYS A 77 1.76 -6.14 -2.16
CA LYS A 77 0.82 -6.59 -3.21
C LYS A 77 0.28 -5.41 -4.00
N PHE A 78 -0.10 -4.34 -3.32
CA PHE A 78 -0.55 -3.10 -3.94
C PHE A 78 0.50 -2.58 -4.93
N PHE A 79 1.75 -2.49 -4.50
CA PHE A 79 2.84 -2.05 -5.37
C PHE A 79 3.04 -2.98 -6.57
N LYS A 80 3.00 -4.29 -6.36
CA LYS A 80 3.13 -5.27 -7.44
C LYS A 80 2.04 -5.11 -8.49
N LEU A 81 0.80 -4.88 -8.07
CA LEU A 81 -0.32 -4.67 -8.99
C LEU A 81 -0.11 -3.41 -9.83
N ILE A 82 0.44 -2.34 -9.23
CA ILE A 82 0.79 -1.13 -9.98
C ILE A 82 1.82 -1.46 -11.06
N CYS A 83 2.84 -2.25 -10.72
CA CYS A 83 3.86 -2.68 -11.68
C CYS A 83 3.26 -3.52 -12.82
N HIS A 84 2.14 -4.18 -12.59
CA HIS A 84 1.43 -4.98 -13.59
C HIS A 84 0.33 -4.22 -14.32
N GLY A 85 0.22 -2.92 -14.10
CA GLY A 85 -0.70 -2.07 -14.86
C GLY A 85 -1.95 -1.61 -14.14
N MET A 86 -2.02 -1.79 -12.81
CA MET A 86 -3.14 -1.25 -12.03
C MET A 86 -3.14 0.28 -12.10
N ILE A 87 -4.33 0.84 -12.34
CA ILE A 87 -4.53 2.29 -12.41
C ILE A 87 -4.39 2.90 -11.01
N ILE A 88 -3.80 4.09 -10.96
CA ILE A 88 -3.70 4.87 -9.73
C ILE A 88 -4.72 5.99 -9.77
N SER A 89 -5.60 6.06 -8.77
CA SER A 89 -6.52 7.17 -8.57
C SER A 89 -6.21 7.82 -7.22
N TYR A 90 -5.99 9.13 -7.23
CA TYR A 90 -5.77 9.92 -6.01
C TYR A 90 -7.07 10.37 -5.35
N LYS A 91 -8.21 10.01 -5.94
CA LYS A 91 -9.54 10.33 -5.40
C LYS A 91 -10.04 9.31 -4.39
N ILE A 92 -9.42 8.13 -4.35
CA ILE A 92 -9.79 7.05 -3.42
C ILE A 92 -8.64 6.74 -2.49
N THR A 93 -8.96 6.26 -1.28
CA THR A 93 -7.98 5.93 -0.27
C THR A 93 -7.46 4.51 -0.44
N PHE A 94 -6.41 4.17 0.30
CA PHE A 94 -5.84 2.83 0.28
C PHE A 94 -6.86 1.75 0.66
N GLU A 95 -7.85 2.07 1.50
CA GLU A 95 -8.89 1.12 1.90
C GLU A 95 -9.69 0.59 0.70
N TYR A 96 -9.91 1.41 -0.33
CA TYR A 96 -10.56 0.96 -1.56
C TYR A 96 -9.69 -0.05 -2.30
N TYR A 97 -8.39 0.20 -2.39
CA TYR A 97 -7.45 -0.72 -3.02
C TYR A 97 -7.36 -2.05 -2.30
N LYS A 98 -7.46 -2.05 -0.97
CA LYS A 98 -7.46 -3.28 -0.18
C LYS A 98 -8.56 -4.25 -0.60
N CYS A 99 -9.72 -3.74 -1.00
CA CYS A 99 -10.83 -4.57 -1.49
C CYS A 99 -10.48 -5.33 -2.76
N LEU A 100 -9.47 -4.89 -3.48
CA LEU A 100 -9.07 -5.43 -4.77
C LEU A 100 -7.85 -6.35 -4.70
N LEU A 101 -7.13 -6.38 -3.57
CA LEU A 101 -5.85 -7.07 -3.46
C LEU A 101 -5.95 -8.59 -3.58
N LYS A 102 -7.12 -9.17 -3.37
CA LYS A 102 -7.35 -10.61 -3.52
C LYS A 102 -7.52 -11.04 -4.98
N TYR A 103 -7.65 -10.10 -5.90
CA TYR A 103 -7.82 -10.38 -7.33
C TYR A 103 -6.49 -10.18 -8.05
N ASP A 104 -6.31 -10.90 -9.17
CA ASP A 104 -5.11 -10.80 -10.00
C ASP A 104 -5.43 -10.32 -11.42
N ASP A 105 -6.70 -10.25 -11.79
CA ASP A 105 -7.16 -9.79 -13.11
C ASP A 105 -7.10 -8.27 -13.17
N ILE A 106 -6.08 -7.75 -13.82
CA ILE A 106 -5.84 -6.30 -13.92
C ILE A 106 -6.99 -5.58 -14.66
N VAL A 107 -7.56 -6.21 -15.68
CA VAL A 107 -8.69 -5.61 -16.42
C VAL A 107 -9.88 -5.41 -15.48
N PHE A 108 -10.21 -6.44 -14.70
CA PHE A 108 -11.27 -6.36 -13.70
C PHE A 108 -10.98 -5.30 -12.64
N ILE A 109 -9.77 -5.34 -12.06
CA ILE A 109 -9.35 -4.39 -11.02
C ILE A 109 -9.47 -2.95 -11.54
N ASN A 110 -8.95 -2.68 -12.73
CA ASN A 110 -8.98 -1.34 -13.30
C ASN A 110 -10.40 -0.87 -13.59
N SER A 111 -11.30 -1.76 -13.99
CA SER A 111 -12.69 -1.40 -14.20
C SER A 111 -13.37 -0.95 -12.91
N CYS A 112 -13.02 -1.57 -11.79
CA CYS A 112 -13.52 -1.16 -10.47
C CYS A 112 -12.96 0.20 -10.05
N ILE A 113 -11.65 0.42 -10.26
CA ILE A 113 -11.00 1.69 -9.91
C ILE A 113 -11.58 2.83 -10.75
N GLU A 114 -11.77 2.63 -12.04
CA GLU A 114 -12.37 3.63 -12.93
C GLU A 114 -13.77 4.02 -12.49
N LEU A 115 -14.55 3.05 -12.04
CA LEU A 115 -15.90 3.31 -11.54
C LEU A 115 -15.86 4.21 -10.30
N ALA A 116 -15.01 3.90 -9.34
CA ALA A 116 -14.85 4.70 -8.13
C ALA A 116 -14.27 6.09 -8.42
N ASP A 117 -13.37 6.18 -9.40
CA ASP A 117 -12.77 7.45 -9.81
C ASP A 117 -13.81 8.41 -10.41
N ARG A 118 -14.77 7.88 -11.18
CA ARG A 118 -15.81 8.69 -11.83
C ARG A 118 -16.95 9.04 -10.90
N ASN A 119 -17.28 8.18 -9.96
CA ASN A 119 -18.44 8.32 -9.09
C ASN A 119 -18.01 8.25 -7.64
N PRO A 120 -18.31 9.29 -6.83
CA PRO A 120 -18.00 9.22 -5.41
C PRO A 120 -18.84 8.11 -4.77
N LEU A 121 -18.17 7.06 -4.31
CA LEU A 121 -18.76 5.92 -3.64
C LEU A 121 -18.14 5.80 -2.25
N ASP A 122 -18.96 5.47 -1.24
CA ASP A 122 -18.41 5.10 0.05
C ASP A 122 -17.79 3.70 -0.04
N LEU A 123 -16.99 3.35 0.94
CA LEU A 123 -16.25 2.08 0.92
C LEU A 123 -17.17 0.88 0.90
N GLU A 124 -18.24 0.90 1.69
CA GLU A 124 -19.22 -0.19 1.75
C GLU A 124 -19.88 -0.43 0.40
N ARG A 125 -20.32 0.64 -0.25
CA ARG A 125 -20.94 0.54 -1.58
C ARG A 125 -19.95 0.05 -2.62
N PHE A 126 -18.70 0.51 -2.54
CA PHE A 126 -17.64 0.05 -3.43
C PHE A 126 -17.42 -1.47 -3.29
N GLU A 127 -17.33 -1.97 -2.06
CA GLU A 127 -17.16 -3.40 -1.80
C GLU A 127 -18.30 -4.21 -2.39
N GLU A 128 -19.55 -3.77 -2.24
CA GLU A 128 -20.71 -4.43 -2.81
C GLU A 128 -20.62 -4.50 -4.34
N ILE A 129 -20.24 -3.40 -4.98
CA ILE A 129 -20.11 -3.33 -6.42
C ILE A 129 -19.01 -4.28 -6.92
N VAL A 130 -17.89 -4.33 -6.23
CA VAL A 130 -16.78 -5.23 -6.58
C VAL A 130 -17.24 -6.69 -6.53
N ILE A 131 -17.91 -7.09 -5.46
CA ILE A 131 -18.40 -8.46 -5.28
C ILE A 131 -19.41 -8.81 -6.37
N ASN A 132 -20.39 -7.93 -6.61
CA ASN A 132 -21.43 -8.16 -7.61
C ASN A 132 -20.87 -8.23 -9.02
N LYS A 133 -19.92 -7.36 -9.35
CA LYS A 133 -19.26 -7.32 -10.65
C LYS A 133 -18.45 -8.59 -10.90
N LYS A 134 -17.80 -9.12 -9.88
CA LYS A 134 -17.02 -10.36 -10.00
C LYS A 134 -17.91 -11.58 -10.18
N ASN A 135 -19.07 -11.60 -9.51
CA ASN A 135 -20.00 -12.73 -9.53
C ASN A 135 -21.01 -12.67 -10.68
N GLY A 136 -21.10 -11.53 -11.32
CA GLY A 136 -22.09 -11.30 -12.40
C GLY A 136 -21.65 -11.70 -13.79
#